data_3bb326642eacbe788c5310d22ecf308e
#
_entry.id   3bb326642eacbe788c5310d22ecf308e
#
_cell.length_a   1.000
_cell.length_b   1.000
_cell.length_c   1.000
_cell.angle_alpha   90.00
_cell.angle_beta   90.00
_cell.angle_gamma   90.00
#
_symmetry.space_group_name_H-M   'P 1'
#
loop_
_entity.id
_entity.type
_entity.pdbx_description
1 polymer ?
#
loop_
_entity_poly.entity_id
_entity_poly.type
_entity_poly.pdbx_seq_one_letter_code
_entity_poly.pdbx_strand_id
1 'polypeptide(L)'
;VRKKSIAGVILAGGKSSRMGQPKELLAWQGSTLIQYLRQEVNAAGLPCLIVSNTPEALQREGEKGQGAEVAEAAVEVEVTRDLVPSAGPISGIVSAFRLRSEEALLVLSCDLPFADRTQLERLIQYAGEVSEWDAIVVKEERLHPLFALYHRRSQPRWEEALQMKQHRLMEVLHGLQVVTTPPGLLDPWAAFNANTPEEYRIALQEKQKRETGQP
;
A
#
# COMPACT_ATOMS: atom_id res chain seq x y z
N VAL A 1 23.10 13.23 -2.24
CA VAL A 1 21.72 13.27 -1.75
C VAL A 1 21.56 12.14 -0.75
N ARG A 2 21.22 12.45 0.52
CA ARG A 2 21.01 11.44 1.55
C ARG A 2 19.75 10.63 1.17
N LYS A 3 19.90 9.32 0.98
CA LYS A 3 18.75 8.44 0.66
C LYS A 3 17.81 8.46 1.88
N LYS A 4 16.58 8.93 1.71
CA LYS A 4 15.55 8.92 2.78
C LYS A 4 15.25 7.47 3.14
N SER A 5 15.16 7.17 4.43
CA SER A 5 14.71 5.85 4.87
C SER A 5 13.19 5.76 4.69
N ILE A 6 12.72 4.70 4.04
CA ILE A 6 11.31 4.49 3.70
C ILE A 6 10.90 3.10 4.17
N ALA A 7 9.74 2.98 4.78
CA ALA A 7 9.08 1.70 5.03
C ALA A 7 7.84 1.56 4.15
N GLY A 8 7.59 0.36 3.64
CA GLY A 8 6.34 0.01 2.98
C GLY A 8 5.26 -0.33 4.01
N VAL A 9 4.06 0.16 3.79
CA VAL A 9 2.90 -0.06 4.64
C VAL A 9 1.73 -0.50 3.78
N ILE A 10 1.22 -1.70 4.01
CA ILE A 10 0.03 -2.21 3.33
C ILE A 10 -1.16 -2.12 4.28
N LEU A 11 -2.15 -1.33 3.92
CA LEU A 11 -3.39 -1.22 4.67
C LEU A 11 -4.38 -2.30 4.20
N ALA A 12 -4.52 -3.34 5.04
CA ALA A 12 -5.42 -4.46 4.83
C ALA A 12 -6.60 -4.33 5.78
N GLY A 13 -7.69 -3.82 5.29
CA GLY A 13 -8.90 -3.68 6.10
C GLY A 13 -9.93 -2.81 5.39
N GLY A 14 -11.16 -3.14 5.60
CA GLY A 14 -12.30 -2.49 5.01
C GLY A 14 -13.48 -3.48 5.01
N LYS A 15 -14.69 -2.96 5.04
CA LYS A 15 -15.88 -3.83 4.88
C LYS A 15 -15.92 -4.33 3.44
N SER A 16 -15.29 -5.49 3.18
CA SER A 16 -15.29 -6.18 1.87
C SER A 16 -16.69 -6.70 1.49
N SER A 17 -17.75 -6.00 1.92
CA SER A 17 -19.15 -6.41 1.76
C SER A 17 -19.58 -6.64 0.29
N ARG A 18 -18.85 -6.05 -0.66
CA ARG A 18 -19.16 -6.16 -2.09
C ARG A 18 -18.46 -7.33 -2.78
N MET A 19 -17.38 -7.86 -2.19
CA MET A 19 -16.56 -8.92 -2.78
C MET A 19 -16.96 -10.32 -2.33
N GLY A 20 -17.79 -10.47 -1.27
CA GLY A 20 -18.14 -11.76 -0.69
C GLY A 20 -16.99 -12.46 0.05
N GLN A 21 -15.77 -11.98 -0.09
CA GLN A 21 -14.56 -12.45 0.60
C GLN A 21 -13.62 -11.28 0.89
N PRO A 22 -12.67 -11.41 1.84
CA PRO A 22 -11.65 -10.40 2.10
C PRO A 22 -10.83 -10.11 0.85
N LYS A 23 -10.69 -8.83 0.48
CA LYS A 23 -9.96 -8.41 -0.75
C LYS A 23 -8.49 -8.79 -0.70
N GLU A 24 -7.90 -8.70 0.48
CA GLU A 24 -6.52 -9.05 0.75
C GLU A 24 -6.20 -10.52 0.44
N LEU A 25 -7.22 -11.39 0.47
CA LEU A 25 -7.10 -12.82 0.20
C LEU A 25 -7.46 -13.21 -1.25
N LEU A 26 -7.71 -12.25 -2.12
CA LEU A 26 -7.95 -12.52 -3.54
C LEU A 26 -6.73 -13.19 -4.16
N ALA A 27 -6.97 -14.24 -4.98
CA ALA A 27 -5.88 -14.97 -5.63
C ALA A 27 -5.18 -14.07 -6.67
N TRP A 28 -3.85 -13.95 -6.58
CA TRP A 28 -3.04 -13.16 -7.50
C TRP A 28 -1.68 -13.81 -7.70
N GLN A 29 -1.29 -14.07 -8.94
CA GLN A 29 0.02 -14.64 -9.33
C GLN A 29 0.45 -15.86 -8.49
N GLY A 30 -0.47 -16.82 -8.27
CA GLY A 30 -0.18 -18.05 -7.52
C GLY A 30 -0.17 -17.87 -5.99
N SER A 31 -0.43 -16.66 -5.49
CA SER A 31 -0.53 -16.34 -4.06
C SER A 31 -1.79 -15.53 -3.76
N THR A 32 -1.88 -14.90 -2.60
CA THR A 32 -2.90 -13.88 -2.33
C THR A 32 -2.38 -12.50 -2.72
N LEU A 33 -3.30 -11.56 -3.01
CA LEU A 33 -2.94 -10.20 -3.40
C LEU A 33 -2.09 -9.49 -2.34
N ILE A 34 -2.36 -9.72 -1.06
CA ILE A 34 -1.55 -9.13 0.02
C ILE A 34 -0.14 -9.75 0.10
N GLN A 35 -0.01 -11.07 -0.13
CA GLN A 35 1.29 -11.73 -0.18
C GLN A 35 2.11 -11.21 -1.37
N TYR A 36 1.47 -11.06 -2.53
CA TYR A 36 2.08 -10.46 -3.71
C TYR A 36 2.59 -9.04 -3.42
N LEU A 37 1.72 -8.13 -2.93
CA LEU A 37 2.13 -6.76 -2.61
C LEU A 37 3.28 -6.71 -1.59
N ARG A 38 3.26 -7.59 -0.59
CA ARG A 38 4.36 -7.72 0.37
C ARG A 38 5.67 -8.09 -0.32
N GLN A 39 5.63 -9.07 -1.24
CA GLN A 39 6.80 -9.48 -2.00
C GLN A 39 7.35 -8.33 -2.85
N GLU A 40 6.48 -7.56 -3.51
CA GLU A 40 6.87 -6.40 -4.31
C GLU A 40 7.50 -5.29 -3.47
N VAL A 41 6.94 -5.00 -2.27
CA VAL A 41 7.52 -4.05 -1.31
C VAL A 41 8.90 -4.50 -0.86
N ASN A 42 9.06 -5.78 -0.48
CA ASN A 42 10.35 -6.32 -0.07
C ASN A 42 11.36 -6.34 -1.23
N ALA A 43 10.91 -6.69 -2.44
CA ALA A 43 11.75 -6.67 -3.63
C ALA A 43 12.23 -5.26 -4.02
N ALA A 44 11.46 -4.22 -3.67
CA ALA A 44 11.89 -2.82 -3.76
C ALA A 44 12.88 -2.41 -2.65
N GLY A 45 13.28 -3.33 -1.79
CA GLY A 45 14.26 -3.10 -0.71
C GLY A 45 13.69 -2.36 0.50
N LEU A 46 12.38 -2.42 0.72
CA LEU A 46 11.71 -1.76 1.83
C LEU A 46 11.31 -2.77 2.91
N PRO A 47 11.50 -2.45 4.20
CA PRO A 47 10.83 -3.16 5.27
C PRO A 47 9.32 -3.00 5.12
N CYS A 48 8.55 -4.07 5.33
CA CYS A 48 7.11 -4.09 5.08
C CYS A 48 6.33 -4.28 6.38
N LEU A 49 5.39 -3.36 6.65
CA LEU A 49 4.40 -3.46 7.71
C LEU A 49 3.02 -3.67 7.09
N ILE A 50 2.27 -4.66 7.57
CA ILE A 50 0.87 -4.86 7.23
C ILE A 50 0.01 -4.41 8.41
N VAL A 51 -0.87 -3.45 8.20
CA VAL A 51 -1.85 -3.00 9.20
C VAL A 51 -3.22 -3.56 8.82
N SER A 52 -3.80 -4.37 9.71
CA SER A 52 -5.07 -5.06 9.45
C SER A 52 -6.00 -5.00 10.65
N ASN A 53 -7.31 -5.02 10.40
CA ASN A 53 -8.32 -5.22 11.44
C ASN A 53 -8.44 -6.69 11.87
N THR A 54 -7.92 -7.62 11.05
CA THR A 54 -7.98 -9.07 11.26
C THR A 54 -6.60 -9.72 11.04
N PRO A 55 -5.57 -9.34 11.82
CA PRO A 55 -4.21 -9.83 11.60
C PRO A 55 -4.08 -11.35 11.71
N GLU A 56 -4.92 -12.00 12.53
CA GLU A 56 -4.89 -13.45 12.72
C GLU A 56 -5.25 -14.23 11.44
N ALA A 57 -6.10 -13.67 10.58
CA ALA A 57 -6.43 -14.28 9.30
C ALA A 57 -5.23 -14.27 8.34
N LEU A 58 -4.45 -13.19 8.36
CA LEU A 58 -3.26 -13.02 7.51
C LEU A 58 -2.08 -13.87 7.97
N GLN A 59 -1.90 -14.05 9.28
CA GLN A 59 -0.86 -14.91 9.84
C GLN A 59 -1.07 -16.38 9.46
N ARG A 60 -2.30 -16.90 9.57
CA ARG A 60 -2.65 -18.28 9.17
C ARG A 60 -2.41 -18.58 7.69
N GLU A 61 -2.59 -17.59 6.82
CA GLU A 61 -2.31 -17.74 5.39
C GLU A 61 -0.80 -17.74 5.11
N GLY A 62 -0.01 -17.01 5.89
CA GLY A 62 1.45 -17.02 5.81
C GLY A 62 2.05 -18.40 6.13
N GLU A 63 1.46 -19.13 7.08
CA GLU A 63 1.90 -20.47 7.47
C GLU A 63 1.57 -21.55 6.41
N LYS A 64 0.49 -21.40 5.65
CA LYS A 64 0.09 -22.35 4.60
C LYS A 64 0.94 -22.24 3.33
N GLY A 65 1.61 -21.12 3.12
CA GLY A 65 2.46 -20.87 1.93
C GLY A 65 3.91 -21.33 2.07
N GLN A 66 4.35 -21.87 3.22
CA GLN A 66 5.71 -22.36 3.46
C GLN A 66 5.90 -23.83 3.08
N GLY A 67 5.48 -24.22 1.91
CA GLY A 67 5.78 -25.51 1.29
C GLY A 67 6.85 -25.34 0.20
N ALA A 68 8.10 -25.68 0.54
CA ALA A 68 9.32 -25.83 -0.27
C ALA A 68 10.27 -24.63 -0.34
N GLU A 69 11.39 -24.81 0.37
CA GLU A 69 12.76 -24.32 0.10
C GLU A 69 12.94 -22.98 -0.63
N VAL A 70 13.08 -21.90 0.14
CA VAL A 70 14.19 -20.93 -0.07
C VAL A 70 14.58 -20.37 1.30
N ALA A 71 15.72 -20.82 1.83
CA ALA A 71 16.42 -20.18 2.94
C ALA A 71 17.12 -18.92 2.39
N GLU A 72 16.42 -17.81 2.35
CA GLU A 72 17.03 -16.48 2.27
C GLU A 72 16.33 -15.59 3.28
N ALA A 73 17.16 -14.94 4.12
CA ALA A 73 16.88 -14.09 5.25
C ALA A 73 15.38 -13.75 5.42
N ALA A 74 14.72 -14.46 6.33
CA ALA A 74 13.33 -14.18 6.71
C ALA A 74 13.23 -12.73 7.15
N VAL A 75 12.84 -11.83 6.26
CA VAL A 75 12.40 -10.49 6.64
C VAL A 75 11.14 -10.70 7.46
N GLU A 76 11.25 -10.47 8.76
CA GLU A 76 10.17 -10.65 9.73
C GLU A 76 8.96 -9.84 9.27
N VAL A 77 7.86 -10.52 8.96
CA VAL A 77 6.64 -9.87 8.50
C VAL A 77 5.93 -9.32 9.71
N GLU A 78 6.02 -8.03 9.89
CA GLU A 78 5.28 -7.37 10.93
C GLU A 78 3.83 -7.16 10.50
N VAL A 79 2.93 -7.99 11.02
CA VAL A 79 1.47 -7.81 10.87
C VAL A 79 0.94 -7.26 12.18
N THR A 80 0.32 -6.09 12.14
CA THR A 80 -0.22 -5.44 13.33
C THR A 80 -1.71 -5.17 13.21
N ARG A 81 -2.35 -5.06 14.38
CA ARG A 81 -3.73 -4.60 14.46
C ARG A 81 -3.78 -3.08 14.36
N ASP A 82 -4.80 -2.58 13.67
CA ASP A 82 -5.11 -1.15 13.66
C ASP A 82 -5.37 -0.65 15.10
N LEU A 83 -4.74 0.46 15.51
CA LEU A 83 -4.87 1.04 16.85
C LEU A 83 -6.32 1.41 17.21
N VAL A 84 -7.10 1.84 16.22
CA VAL A 84 -8.52 2.15 16.37
C VAL A 84 -9.29 1.34 15.32
N PRO A 85 -9.76 0.13 15.67
CA PRO A 85 -10.46 -0.73 14.73
C PRO A 85 -11.65 -0.02 14.08
N SER A 86 -11.78 -0.20 12.77
CA SER A 86 -12.88 0.38 11.97
C SER A 86 -12.87 1.91 11.86
N ALA A 87 -11.82 2.62 12.28
CA ALA A 87 -11.68 4.06 12.10
C ALA A 87 -11.22 4.46 10.68
N GLY A 88 -11.08 3.48 9.79
CA GLY A 88 -10.70 3.69 8.40
C GLY A 88 -9.19 3.88 8.19
N PRO A 89 -8.75 4.27 6.99
CA PRO A 89 -7.34 4.27 6.63
C PRO A 89 -6.49 5.27 7.41
N ILE A 90 -7.07 6.32 7.97
CA ILE A 90 -6.36 7.31 8.81
C ILE A 90 -5.75 6.61 10.04
N SER A 91 -6.51 5.74 10.70
CA SER A 91 -6.02 4.98 11.84
C SER A 91 -4.85 4.06 11.45
N GLY A 92 -4.95 3.39 10.30
CA GLY A 92 -3.87 2.54 9.78
C GLY A 92 -2.58 3.32 9.51
N ILE A 93 -2.68 4.53 8.95
CA ILE A 93 -1.52 5.41 8.73
C ILE A 93 -0.90 5.86 10.06
N VAL A 94 -1.73 6.24 11.06
CA VAL A 94 -1.25 6.61 12.40
C VAL A 94 -0.57 5.43 13.09
N SER A 95 -1.17 4.23 12.99
CA SER A 95 -0.58 2.99 13.51
C SER A 95 0.80 2.75 12.93
N ALA A 96 0.94 2.89 11.62
CA ALA A 96 2.21 2.73 10.92
C ALA A 96 3.25 3.76 11.35
N PHE A 97 2.90 5.04 11.48
CA PHE A 97 3.83 6.07 11.97
C PHE A 97 4.32 5.82 13.40
N ARG A 98 3.50 5.21 14.26
CA ARG A 98 3.88 4.89 15.63
C ARG A 98 4.79 3.68 15.74
N LEU A 99 4.64 2.72 14.83
CA LEU A 99 5.40 1.46 14.84
C LEU A 99 6.70 1.55 14.03
N ARG A 100 6.75 2.39 13.02
CA ARG A 100 7.92 2.57 12.16
C ARG A 100 8.66 3.84 12.53
N SER A 101 9.98 3.87 12.31
CA SER A 101 10.85 5.03 12.62
C SER A 101 11.45 5.71 11.39
N GLU A 102 11.18 5.18 10.20
CA GLU A 102 11.68 5.69 8.93
C GLU A 102 11.21 7.14 8.67
N GLU A 103 11.96 7.86 7.82
CA GLU A 103 11.66 9.25 7.47
C GLU A 103 10.37 9.40 6.65
N ALA A 104 9.97 8.32 5.94
CA ALA A 104 8.72 8.30 5.19
C ALA A 104 8.09 6.90 5.17
N LEU A 105 6.79 6.86 4.94
CA LEU A 105 6.00 5.66 4.72
C LEU A 105 5.48 5.63 3.29
N LEU A 106 5.73 4.53 2.57
CA LEU A 106 5.04 4.22 1.31
C LEU A 106 3.76 3.45 1.65
N VAL A 107 2.64 4.13 1.60
CA VAL A 107 1.34 3.56 1.97
C VAL A 107 0.63 3.02 0.73
N LEU A 108 0.22 1.76 0.81
CA LEU A 108 -0.50 1.03 -0.22
C LEU A 108 -1.81 0.48 0.32
N SER A 109 -2.87 0.57 -0.47
CA SER A 109 -4.09 -0.21 -0.26
C SER A 109 -3.87 -1.66 -0.72
N CYS A 110 -4.46 -2.62 -0.03
CA CYS A 110 -4.32 -4.05 -0.36
C CYS A 110 -5.04 -4.47 -1.66
N ASP A 111 -5.68 -3.56 -2.38
CA ASP A 111 -6.44 -3.80 -3.60
C ASP A 111 -5.78 -3.23 -4.88
N LEU A 112 -4.44 -3.07 -4.87
CA LEU A 112 -3.62 -2.53 -5.96
C LEU A 112 -2.84 -3.66 -6.68
N PRO A 113 -3.45 -4.43 -7.58
CA PRO A 113 -2.82 -5.62 -8.19
C PRO A 113 -1.63 -5.31 -9.11
N PHE A 114 -1.46 -4.07 -9.55
CA PHE A 114 -0.38 -3.65 -10.45
C PHE A 114 0.65 -2.71 -9.80
N ALA A 115 0.58 -2.53 -8.48
CA ALA A 115 1.61 -1.81 -7.73
C ALA A 115 2.84 -2.72 -7.51
N ASP A 116 3.49 -3.11 -8.61
CA ASP A 116 4.68 -3.95 -8.61
C ASP A 116 5.94 -3.19 -8.18
N ARG A 117 7.03 -3.94 -7.97
CA ARG A 117 8.35 -3.40 -7.61
C ARG A 117 8.76 -2.22 -8.49
N THR A 118 8.57 -2.32 -9.81
CA THR A 118 8.99 -1.28 -10.76
C THR A 118 8.28 0.03 -10.49
N GLN A 119 6.97 -0.01 -10.21
CA GLN A 119 6.18 1.19 -9.91
C GLN A 119 6.60 1.79 -8.56
N LEU A 120 6.86 0.94 -7.57
CA LEU A 120 7.32 1.37 -6.25
C LEU A 120 8.69 2.04 -6.34
N GLU A 121 9.64 1.44 -7.07
CA GLU A 121 10.98 2.02 -7.29
C GLU A 121 10.92 3.37 -8.01
N ARG A 122 10.07 3.51 -9.03
CA ARG A 122 9.87 4.80 -9.75
C ARG A 122 9.34 5.88 -8.81
N LEU A 123 8.35 5.55 -7.98
CA LEU A 123 7.79 6.49 -7.02
C LEU A 123 8.83 6.91 -5.96
N ILE A 124 9.63 5.96 -5.46
CA ILE A 124 10.71 6.22 -4.50
C ILE A 124 11.80 7.09 -5.14
N GLN A 125 12.19 6.81 -6.37
CA GLN A 125 13.16 7.62 -7.10
C GLN A 125 12.66 9.06 -7.25
N TYR A 126 11.42 9.23 -7.70
CA TYR A 126 10.79 10.55 -7.83
C TYR A 126 10.80 11.31 -6.51
N ALA A 127 10.50 10.64 -5.38
CA ALA A 127 10.56 11.25 -4.06
C ALA A 127 11.96 11.74 -3.66
N GLY A 128 13.00 11.12 -4.20
CA GLY A 128 14.38 11.56 -4.02
C GLY A 128 14.74 12.83 -4.82
N GLU A 129 14.00 13.13 -5.86
CA GLU A 129 14.19 14.30 -6.73
C GLU A 129 13.42 15.53 -6.22
N VAL A 130 12.37 15.31 -5.43
CA VAL A 130 11.56 16.40 -4.86
C VAL A 130 12.19 16.88 -3.56
N SER A 131 12.44 18.18 -3.46
CA SER A 131 13.16 18.78 -2.33
C SER A 131 12.35 18.75 -1.03
N GLU A 132 11.10 19.19 -1.06
CA GLU A 132 10.23 19.31 0.10
C GLU A 132 8.82 18.82 -0.19
N TRP A 133 8.30 17.98 0.71
CA TRP A 133 6.94 17.43 0.64
C TRP A 133 6.52 16.81 1.98
N ASP A 134 5.25 16.94 2.31
CA ASP A 134 4.62 16.17 3.40
C ASP A 134 4.02 14.89 2.87
N ALA A 135 3.52 14.93 1.62
CA ALA A 135 2.99 13.79 0.91
C ALA A 135 3.36 13.84 -0.58
N ILE A 136 3.68 12.69 -1.16
CA ILE A 136 3.70 12.48 -2.61
C ILE A 136 2.58 11.52 -2.94
N VAL A 137 1.57 11.99 -3.65
CA VAL A 137 0.36 11.21 -3.93
C VAL A 137 0.32 10.84 -5.40
N VAL A 138 0.12 9.57 -5.69
CA VAL A 138 -0.08 9.11 -7.07
C VAL A 138 -1.34 9.75 -7.63
N LYS A 139 -1.19 10.35 -8.82
CA LYS A 139 -2.27 11.01 -9.56
C LYS A 139 -2.34 10.44 -10.96
N GLU A 140 -3.46 9.81 -11.25
CA GLU A 140 -3.92 9.50 -12.60
C GLU A 140 -5.10 10.43 -12.93
N GLU A 141 -6.28 9.93 -13.24
CA GLU A 141 -7.50 10.75 -13.37
C GLU A 141 -7.91 11.42 -12.05
N ARG A 142 -7.58 10.77 -10.93
CA ARG A 142 -7.83 11.22 -9.55
C ARG A 142 -6.61 11.00 -8.67
N LEU A 143 -6.63 11.59 -7.48
CA LEU A 143 -5.63 11.32 -6.47
C LEU A 143 -5.87 9.94 -5.84
N HIS A 144 -4.77 9.23 -5.57
CA HIS A 144 -4.77 7.92 -4.90
C HIS A 144 -4.07 8.02 -3.54
N PRO A 145 -4.73 8.51 -2.49
CA PRO A 145 -4.11 8.73 -1.18
C PRO A 145 -3.67 7.44 -0.48
N LEU A 146 -4.12 6.27 -0.95
CA LEU A 146 -3.64 4.95 -0.52
C LEU A 146 -2.70 4.31 -1.55
N PHE A 147 -2.08 5.12 -2.38
CA PHE A 147 -0.85 4.85 -3.12
C PHE A 147 -0.03 6.13 -3.07
N ALA A 148 0.68 6.31 -1.97
CA ALA A 148 1.33 7.58 -1.66
C ALA A 148 2.52 7.40 -0.71
N LEU A 149 3.44 8.35 -0.76
CA LEU A 149 4.49 8.51 0.25
C LEU A 149 4.06 9.60 1.23
N TYR A 150 4.18 9.32 2.52
CA TYR A 150 3.93 10.26 3.61
C TYR A 150 5.20 10.47 4.43
N HIS A 151 5.70 11.71 4.47
CA HIS A 151 6.86 12.07 5.27
C HIS A 151 6.48 12.09 6.75
N ARG A 152 7.40 11.66 7.62
CA ARG A 152 7.17 11.63 9.09
C ARG A 152 6.75 12.97 9.68
N ARG A 153 7.19 14.09 9.11
CA ARG A 153 6.76 15.41 9.56
C ARG A 153 5.25 15.66 9.40
N SER A 154 4.53 14.86 8.58
CA SER A 154 3.08 14.90 8.47
C SER A 154 2.36 14.13 9.58
N GLN A 155 3.07 13.32 10.38
CA GLN A 155 2.47 12.48 11.44
C GLN A 155 1.54 13.27 12.40
N PRO A 156 1.89 14.47 12.90
CA PRO A 156 1.00 15.21 13.81
C PRO A 156 -0.36 15.52 13.18
N ARG A 157 -0.39 15.78 11.86
CA ARG A 157 -1.65 16.06 11.15
C ARG A 157 -2.54 14.82 11.05
N TRP A 158 -1.95 13.64 10.87
CA TRP A 158 -2.67 12.37 10.87
C TRP A 158 -3.22 12.02 12.25
N GLU A 159 -2.44 12.27 13.31
CA GLU A 159 -2.86 12.04 14.69
C GLU A 159 -4.00 13.00 15.10
N GLU A 160 -3.92 14.27 14.73
CA GLU A 160 -5.00 15.25 14.93
C GLU A 160 -6.29 14.80 14.23
N ALA A 161 -6.20 14.39 12.96
CA ALA A 161 -7.33 13.90 12.20
C ALA A 161 -8.00 12.68 12.86
N LEU A 162 -7.19 11.74 13.38
CA LEU A 162 -7.70 10.58 14.10
C LEU A 162 -8.43 10.99 15.40
N GLN A 163 -7.87 11.93 16.18
CA GLN A 163 -8.48 12.45 17.40
C GLN A 163 -9.82 13.15 17.12
N MET A 164 -9.88 13.89 16.01
CA MET A 164 -11.11 14.57 15.54
C MET A 164 -12.11 13.62 14.88
N LYS A 165 -11.83 12.30 14.85
CA LYS A 165 -12.64 11.29 14.17
C LYS A 165 -12.89 11.62 12.70
N GLN A 166 -11.91 12.26 12.05
CA GLN A 166 -11.94 12.53 10.62
C GLN A 166 -11.84 11.20 9.85
N HIS A 167 -12.71 10.99 8.85
CA HIS A 167 -12.72 9.77 8.06
C HIS A 167 -12.30 9.99 6.60
N ARG A 168 -12.15 11.25 6.19
CA ARG A 168 -11.86 11.62 4.79
C ARG A 168 -10.39 11.95 4.62
N LEU A 169 -9.66 11.06 3.95
CA LEU A 169 -8.23 11.26 3.64
C LEU A 169 -7.96 12.59 2.92
N MET A 170 -8.83 12.98 1.99
CA MET A 170 -8.66 14.21 1.21
C MET A 170 -8.65 15.47 2.07
N GLU A 171 -9.42 15.49 3.17
CA GLU A 171 -9.44 16.62 4.10
C GLU A 171 -8.13 16.72 4.90
N VAL A 172 -7.50 15.58 5.22
CA VAL A 172 -6.18 15.57 5.84
C VAL A 172 -5.13 16.10 4.87
N LEU A 173 -5.19 15.68 3.61
CA LEU A 173 -4.25 16.13 2.57
C LEU A 173 -4.30 17.64 2.34
N HIS A 174 -5.46 18.28 2.45
CA HIS A 174 -5.58 19.74 2.29
C HIS A 174 -4.73 20.55 3.30
N GLY A 175 -4.35 19.95 4.41
CA GLY A 175 -3.48 20.55 5.42
C GLY A 175 -2.00 20.21 5.28
N LEU A 176 -1.60 19.54 4.21
CA LEU A 176 -0.24 19.08 3.94
C LEU A 176 0.34 19.71 2.68
N GLN A 177 1.67 19.80 2.62
CA GLN A 177 2.37 20.12 1.38
C GLN A 177 2.37 18.87 0.48
N VAL A 178 1.36 18.80 -0.39
CA VAL A 178 1.16 17.66 -1.29
C VAL A 178 1.82 17.92 -2.63
N VAL A 179 2.67 16.99 -3.06
CA VAL A 179 3.18 16.89 -4.43
C VAL A 179 2.47 15.72 -5.11
N THR A 180 2.08 15.88 -6.36
CA THR A 180 1.49 14.80 -7.14
C THR A 180 2.49 14.23 -8.13
N THR A 181 2.36 12.95 -8.46
CA THR A 181 3.18 12.36 -9.52
C THR A 181 2.89 13.04 -10.86
N PRO A 182 3.90 13.28 -11.70
CA PRO A 182 3.69 13.75 -13.06
C PRO A 182 3.05 12.64 -13.92
N PRO A 183 2.31 13.01 -14.96
CA PRO A 183 1.74 12.05 -15.91
C PRO A 183 2.82 11.15 -16.52
N GLY A 184 2.54 9.85 -16.60
CA GLY A 184 3.44 8.86 -17.20
C GLY A 184 4.63 8.44 -16.33
N LEU A 185 4.71 8.90 -15.08
CA LEU A 185 5.72 8.41 -14.14
C LEU A 185 5.53 6.92 -13.86
N LEU A 186 4.28 6.52 -13.64
CA LEU A 186 3.90 5.14 -13.38
C LEU A 186 3.13 4.55 -14.59
N ASP A 187 3.04 3.23 -14.61
CA ASP A 187 2.12 2.54 -15.53
C ASP A 187 0.68 2.99 -15.25
N PRO A 188 -0.17 3.23 -16.27
CA PRO A 188 -1.56 3.66 -16.06
C PRO A 188 -2.40 2.72 -15.19
N TRP A 189 -2.03 1.44 -15.13
CA TRP A 189 -2.69 0.44 -14.29
C TRP A 189 -2.16 0.38 -12.86
N ALA A 190 -1.03 1.02 -12.56
CA ALA A 190 -0.40 0.95 -11.25
C ALA A 190 -1.34 1.32 -10.09
N ALA A 191 -2.21 2.32 -10.32
CA ALA A 191 -3.18 2.81 -9.35
C ALA A 191 -4.59 2.20 -9.52
N PHE A 192 -4.73 1.15 -10.36
CA PHE A 192 -6.00 0.45 -10.53
C PHE A 192 -6.39 -0.30 -9.26
N ASN A 193 -7.61 -0.04 -8.76
CA ASN A 193 -8.13 -0.68 -7.57
C ASN A 193 -9.12 -1.81 -7.92
N ALA A 194 -8.87 -3.02 -7.41
CA ALA A 194 -9.79 -4.16 -7.54
C ALA A 194 -10.80 -4.20 -6.37
N ASN A 195 -11.77 -3.27 -6.36
CA ASN A 195 -12.75 -3.08 -5.28
C ASN A 195 -14.00 -3.95 -5.41
N THR A 196 -14.29 -4.41 -6.62
CA THR A 196 -15.48 -5.20 -6.95
C THR A 196 -15.07 -6.46 -7.69
N PRO A 197 -15.93 -7.51 -7.72
CA PRO A 197 -15.67 -8.71 -8.52
C PRO A 197 -15.43 -8.39 -10.00
N GLU A 198 -16.11 -7.38 -10.53
CA GLU A 198 -15.94 -6.93 -11.92
C GLU A 198 -14.56 -6.29 -12.14
N GLU A 199 -14.14 -5.35 -11.27
CA GLU A 199 -12.80 -4.74 -11.34
C GLU A 199 -11.69 -5.80 -11.17
N TYR A 200 -11.88 -6.76 -10.27
CA TYR A 200 -10.94 -7.88 -10.13
C TYR A 200 -10.86 -8.73 -11.41
N ARG A 201 -11.98 -9.02 -12.05
CA ARG A 201 -12.02 -9.74 -13.33
C ARG A 201 -11.29 -8.96 -14.44
N ILE A 202 -11.48 -7.64 -14.49
CA ILE A 202 -10.77 -6.74 -15.41
C ILE A 202 -9.26 -6.81 -15.15
N ALA A 203 -8.84 -6.77 -13.88
CA ALA A 203 -7.42 -6.91 -13.53
C ALA A 203 -6.82 -8.24 -14.00
N LEU A 204 -7.54 -9.35 -13.83
CA LEU A 204 -7.09 -10.67 -14.32
C LEU A 204 -6.96 -10.71 -15.85
N GLN A 205 -7.86 -10.10 -16.58
CA GLN A 205 -7.80 -10.01 -18.04
C GLN A 205 -6.59 -9.18 -18.49
N GLU A 206 -6.38 -8.03 -17.86
CA GLU A 206 -5.22 -7.17 -18.18
C GLU A 206 -3.91 -7.90 -17.88
N LYS A 207 -3.82 -8.59 -16.72
CA LYS A 207 -2.67 -9.41 -16.40
C LYS A 207 -2.40 -10.46 -17.48
N GLN A 208 -3.42 -11.19 -17.93
CA GLN A 208 -3.30 -12.21 -18.96
C GLN A 208 -2.79 -11.64 -20.29
N LYS A 209 -3.29 -10.46 -20.70
CA LYS A 209 -2.79 -9.77 -21.90
C LYS A 209 -1.29 -9.47 -21.79
N ARG A 210 -0.84 -8.95 -20.65
CA ARG A 210 0.58 -8.63 -20.41
C ARG A 210 1.47 -9.88 -20.47
N GLU A 211 1.00 -11.00 -19.96
CA GLU A 211 1.74 -12.27 -19.97
C GLU A 211 1.82 -12.89 -21.39
N THR A 212 0.77 -12.73 -22.18
CA THR A 212 0.69 -13.28 -23.56
C THR A 212 1.24 -12.35 -24.64
N GLY A 213 1.59 -11.11 -24.29
CA GLY A 213 2.05 -10.09 -25.24
C GLY A 213 0.98 -9.69 -26.26
N GLN A 214 -0.28 -9.94 -25.97
CA GLN A 214 -1.41 -9.54 -26.82
C GLN A 214 -1.71 -8.04 -26.61
N PRO A 215 -1.90 -7.27 -27.71
CA PRO A 215 -2.24 -5.85 -27.63
C PRO A 215 -3.65 -5.61 -27.06
#